data_ca42b289a05ca24c215bea2462d43cb9
#
_entry.id   ca42b289a05ca24c215bea2462d43cb9
#
_cell.length_a   1.000
_cell.length_b   1.000
_cell.length_c   1.000
_cell.angle_alpha   90.00
_cell.angle_beta   90.00
_cell.angle_gamma   90.00
#
_symmetry.space_group_name_H-M   'P 1'
#
loop_
_entity.id
_entity.type
_entity.pdbx_description
1 polymer ?
#
loop_
_entity_poly.entity_id
_entity_poly.type
_entity_poly.pdbx_seq_one_letter_code
_entity_poly.pdbx_strand_id
1 'polypeptide(L)'
;MFTSFRKLLAVAPLFLFAAVGFAQTSNIQGDVIGLDGKPLPGAQVKIDRTDIKQNFKVKTDKKGHFLYANLPTGVYDITIVVDGKEMGTMTGMHSRQGDNPPLVFDLAKAAAAQAAATTAAAGPAQGQAQPQPEAGMTKEQRAEYEKKLKEQEAAMAKDKALQDAFNAGMEAKTAKNYPVAVENLEKATTLAPTQHVVWAQLAEAYMSLSDTKTGDEKQAAIDKGIAAYAKAVEIKSEDPNYHNNYALALAKGNKMNEAQAELTKAAQLDPPQAGKYYYNLGAVYVNTQQSEAAEAAFRKSIELDPTYADAYYQLGLVLIGRATVGADQKMSAPAGTAEALQKYLALKPDGANAEGAKALLASLGETVQTTFERPGAAKGKPPATQKSNQKKK
;
A
#
# COMPACT_ATOMS: atom_id res chain seq x y z
N MET A 1 -42.00 -29.10 35.72
CA MET A 1 -40.56 -29.45 35.76
C MET A 1 -40.11 -29.72 34.32
N PHE A 2 -39.78 -28.66 33.58
CA PHE A 2 -39.09 -28.77 32.27
C PHE A 2 -38.21 -27.55 32.16
N THR A 3 -36.93 -27.71 32.46
CA THR A 3 -35.88 -26.73 32.27
C THR A 3 -35.36 -26.84 30.83
N SER A 4 -35.71 -25.86 30.00
CA SER A 4 -35.30 -25.78 28.62
C SER A 4 -33.92 -25.16 28.52
N PHE A 5 -32.93 -25.90 28.05
CA PHE A 5 -31.58 -25.47 27.69
C PHE A 5 -31.63 -24.60 26.45
N ARG A 6 -31.55 -23.29 26.63
CA ARG A 6 -31.18 -22.37 25.53
C ARG A 6 -29.65 -22.38 25.38
N LYS A 7 -29.15 -23.23 24.51
CA LYS A 7 -27.76 -23.04 24.00
C LYS A 7 -27.79 -21.93 22.99
N LEU A 8 -27.39 -20.75 23.44
CA LEU A 8 -27.02 -19.64 22.56
C LEU A 8 -25.71 -20.02 21.86
N LEU A 9 -25.76 -20.34 20.58
CA LEU A 9 -24.56 -20.41 19.75
C LEU A 9 -24.08 -18.97 19.54
N ALA A 10 -23.12 -18.54 20.36
CA ALA A 10 -22.34 -17.36 20.07
C ALA A 10 -21.37 -17.72 18.93
N VAL A 11 -21.78 -17.42 17.69
CA VAL A 11 -20.85 -17.40 16.56
C VAL A 11 -20.03 -16.14 16.71
N ALA A 12 -18.88 -16.25 17.35
CA ALA A 12 -17.87 -15.22 17.33
C ALA A 12 -17.36 -15.09 15.87
N PRO A 13 -17.43 -13.93 15.23
CA PRO A 13 -16.83 -13.75 13.93
C PRO A 13 -15.30 -13.73 14.10
N LEU A 14 -14.68 -14.84 13.75
CA LEU A 14 -13.24 -14.92 13.60
C LEU A 14 -12.87 -14.15 12.33
N PHE A 15 -12.63 -12.83 12.46
CA PHE A 15 -12.07 -12.03 11.37
C PHE A 15 -10.60 -12.42 11.19
N LEU A 16 -10.35 -13.46 10.39
CA LEU A 16 -9.06 -13.64 9.75
C LEU A 16 -8.96 -12.56 8.66
N PHE A 17 -8.27 -11.46 8.97
CA PHE A 17 -7.71 -10.61 7.93
C PHE A 17 -6.64 -11.42 7.20
N ALA A 18 -7.04 -12.17 6.18
CA ALA A 18 -6.13 -12.58 5.15
C ALA A 18 -5.74 -11.27 4.41
N ALA A 19 -4.59 -10.72 4.78
CA ALA A 19 -3.92 -9.74 3.93
C ALA A 19 -3.66 -10.44 2.60
N VAL A 20 -4.58 -10.29 1.65
CA VAL A 20 -4.30 -10.56 0.24
C VAL A 20 -3.31 -9.48 -0.15
N GLY A 21 -2.03 -9.82 -0.02
CA GLY A 21 -0.96 -9.02 -0.57
C GLY A 21 -1.17 -8.96 -2.09
N PHE A 22 -1.87 -7.93 -2.57
CA PHE A 22 -1.64 -7.50 -3.94
C PHE A 22 -0.14 -7.24 -4.01
N ALA A 23 0.55 -8.00 -4.83
CA ALA A 23 1.95 -7.75 -5.12
C ALA A 23 2.01 -6.31 -5.66
N GLN A 24 2.37 -5.37 -4.78
CA GLN A 24 2.56 -3.99 -5.16
C GLN A 24 3.74 -3.99 -6.11
N THR A 25 3.47 -3.75 -7.38
CA THR A 25 4.51 -3.73 -8.41
C THR A 25 4.90 -2.31 -8.74
N SER A 26 6.15 -2.15 -9.08
CA SER A 26 6.78 -0.89 -9.49
C SER A 26 7.43 -1.05 -10.86
N ASN A 27 7.60 0.06 -11.56
CA ASN A 27 8.39 0.12 -12.78
C ASN A 27 9.66 0.92 -12.49
N ILE A 28 10.82 0.36 -12.86
CA ILE A 28 12.11 1.06 -12.79
C ILE A 28 12.56 1.33 -14.21
N GLN A 29 12.82 2.60 -14.51
CA GLN A 29 13.26 3.05 -15.83
C GLN A 29 14.36 4.09 -15.70
N GLY A 30 15.12 4.29 -16.78
CA GLY A 30 16.18 5.29 -16.80
C GLY A 30 17.03 5.26 -18.04
N ASP A 31 18.03 6.13 -18.06
CA ASP A 31 18.95 6.31 -19.17
C ASP A 31 20.39 6.04 -18.73
N VAL A 32 21.16 5.37 -19.58
CA VAL A 32 22.58 5.14 -19.40
C VAL A 32 23.35 5.90 -20.44
N ILE A 33 24.23 6.79 -19.98
CA ILE A 33 25.16 7.59 -20.78
C ILE A 33 26.56 6.99 -20.65
N GLY A 34 27.18 6.70 -21.77
CA GLY A 34 28.51 6.11 -21.83
C GLY A 34 29.64 7.08 -21.44
N LEU A 35 30.87 6.57 -21.44
CA LEU A 35 32.09 7.36 -21.15
C LEU A 35 32.33 8.47 -22.18
N ASP A 36 31.74 8.37 -23.39
CA ASP A 36 31.83 9.36 -24.46
C ASP A 36 30.72 10.43 -24.38
N GLY A 37 29.91 10.41 -23.33
CA GLY A 37 28.80 11.32 -23.13
C GLY A 37 27.57 11.05 -24.01
N LYS A 38 27.55 9.92 -24.75
CA LYS A 38 26.41 9.52 -25.58
C LYS A 38 25.56 8.43 -24.93
N PRO A 39 24.28 8.30 -25.37
CA PRO A 39 23.46 7.16 -24.94
C PRO A 39 24.15 5.82 -25.18
N LEU A 40 24.18 4.94 -24.20
CA LEU A 40 24.87 3.66 -24.24
C LEU A 40 23.89 2.50 -24.51
N PRO A 41 23.77 2.00 -25.75
CA PRO A 41 22.92 0.87 -26.08
C PRO A 41 23.54 -0.47 -25.65
N GLY A 42 22.69 -1.42 -25.27
CA GLY A 42 23.11 -2.79 -24.97
C GLY A 42 23.79 -2.98 -23.61
N ALA A 43 23.95 -1.92 -22.80
CA ALA A 43 24.44 -2.04 -21.44
C ALA A 43 23.49 -2.92 -20.60
N GLN A 44 24.03 -3.83 -19.80
CA GLN A 44 23.24 -4.64 -18.90
C GLN A 44 22.98 -3.87 -17.60
N VAL A 45 21.72 -3.72 -17.26
CA VAL A 45 21.27 -3.16 -15.97
C VAL A 45 20.91 -4.31 -15.07
N LYS A 46 21.68 -4.56 -14.01
CA LYS A 46 21.36 -5.48 -12.93
C LYS A 46 20.52 -4.73 -11.91
N ILE A 47 19.47 -5.36 -11.42
CA ILE A 47 18.55 -4.81 -10.42
C ILE A 47 18.49 -5.84 -9.31
N ASP A 48 19.26 -5.65 -8.27
CA ASP A 48 19.40 -6.58 -7.17
C ASP A 48 18.57 -6.10 -5.97
N ARG A 49 17.61 -6.90 -5.56
CA ARG A 49 16.78 -6.60 -4.40
C ARG A 49 17.53 -6.94 -3.12
N THR A 50 17.64 -5.99 -2.19
CA THR A 50 18.49 -6.11 -1.01
C THR A 50 17.76 -6.59 0.25
N ASP A 51 16.44 -6.36 0.34
CA ASP A 51 15.60 -6.81 1.46
C ASP A 51 15.23 -8.30 1.38
N ILE A 52 15.15 -8.87 0.18
CA ILE A 52 15.06 -10.31 -0.08
C ILE A 52 15.93 -10.64 -1.30
N LYS A 53 16.57 -11.81 -1.32
CA LYS A 53 17.47 -12.19 -2.42
C LYS A 53 16.70 -12.44 -3.72
N GLN A 54 16.53 -11.41 -4.52
CA GLN A 54 15.98 -11.47 -5.88
C GLN A 54 16.79 -10.58 -6.81
N ASN A 55 17.11 -11.10 -8.00
CA ASN A 55 17.94 -10.42 -8.98
C ASN A 55 17.19 -10.35 -10.30
N PHE A 56 17.21 -9.19 -10.91
CA PHE A 56 16.58 -8.94 -12.21
C PHE A 56 17.62 -8.31 -13.16
N LYS A 57 17.38 -8.42 -14.46
CA LYS A 57 18.30 -7.88 -15.46
C LYS A 57 17.50 -7.36 -16.65
N VAL A 58 17.92 -6.22 -17.19
CA VAL A 58 17.42 -5.67 -18.43
C VAL A 58 18.58 -5.09 -19.23
N LYS A 59 18.41 -4.88 -20.52
CA LYS A 59 19.40 -4.18 -21.37
C LYS A 59 18.85 -2.84 -21.82
N THR A 60 19.75 -1.88 -21.99
CA THR A 60 19.41 -0.60 -22.61
C THR A 60 19.10 -0.78 -24.09
N ASP A 61 18.15 -0.01 -24.57
CA ASP A 61 17.77 0.08 -25.98
C ASP A 61 18.77 0.91 -26.81
N LYS A 62 18.44 1.14 -28.10
CA LYS A 62 19.28 1.93 -29.02
C LYS A 62 19.48 3.38 -28.59
N LYS A 63 18.64 3.90 -27.68
CA LYS A 63 18.73 5.25 -27.13
C LYS A 63 19.36 5.29 -25.73
N GLY A 64 19.91 4.17 -25.26
CA GLY A 64 20.45 4.06 -23.92
C GLY A 64 19.39 3.95 -22.83
N HIS A 65 18.11 3.83 -23.17
CA HIS A 65 17.01 3.76 -22.24
C HIS A 65 16.77 2.31 -21.77
N PHE A 66 16.41 2.12 -20.51
CA PHE A 66 15.95 0.84 -19.97
C PHE A 66 14.64 1.01 -19.20
N LEU A 67 13.82 -0.04 -19.25
CA LEU A 67 12.59 -0.17 -18.48
C LEU A 67 12.49 -1.61 -17.96
N TYR A 68 12.28 -1.76 -16.68
CA TYR A 68 11.87 -3.03 -16.07
C TYR A 68 10.53 -2.83 -15.37
N ALA A 69 9.50 -3.51 -15.85
CA ALA A 69 8.14 -3.41 -15.35
C ALA A 69 7.79 -4.53 -14.37
N ASN A 70 6.80 -4.30 -13.53
CA ASN A 70 6.24 -5.27 -12.59
C ASN A 70 7.24 -5.82 -11.55
N LEU A 71 8.21 -5.01 -11.13
CA LEU A 71 9.05 -5.34 -9.98
C LEU A 71 8.21 -5.29 -8.68
N PRO A 72 8.35 -6.25 -7.76
CA PRO A 72 7.79 -6.09 -6.43
C PRO A 72 8.33 -4.82 -5.76
N THR A 73 7.53 -4.11 -4.97
CA THR A 73 8.04 -2.98 -4.20
C THR A 73 9.08 -3.45 -3.19
N GLY A 74 10.17 -2.70 -3.03
CA GLY A 74 11.30 -3.09 -2.17
C GLY A 74 12.48 -2.14 -2.29
N VAL A 75 13.62 -2.55 -1.74
CA VAL A 75 14.89 -1.82 -1.82
C VAL A 75 15.79 -2.50 -2.83
N TYR A 76 16.33 -1.72 -3.76
CA TYR A 76 17.09 -2.23 -4.89
C TYR A 76 18.45 -1.54 -5.03
N ASP A 77 19.46 -2.33 -5.34
CA ASP A 77 20.72 -1.84 -5.88
C ASP A 77 20.69 -2.01 -7.41
N ILE A 78 21.02 -0.96 -8.13
CA ILE A 78 20.99 -0.94 -9.59
C ILE A 78 22.40 -0.73 -10.10
N THR A 79 22.93 -1.74 -10.79
CA THR A 79 24.30 -1.76 -11.29
C THR A 79 24.33 -1.81 -12.81
N ILE A 80 25.08 -0.89 -13.42
CA ILE A 80 25.32 -0.88 -14.87
C ILE A 80 26.56 -1.72 -15.15
N VAL A 81 26.40 -2.70 -16.05
CA VAL A 81 27.47 -3.60 -16.49
C VAL A 81 27.70 -3.46 -17.99
N VAL A 82 28.92 -3.16 -18.38
CA VAL A 82 29.36 -3.04 -19.78
C VAL A 82 30.51 -4.01 -20.00
N ASP A 83 30.38 -4.88 -20.99
CA ASP A 83 31.38 -5.91 -21.31
C ASP A 83 31.83 -6.76 -20.09
N GLY A 84 30.87 -7.06 -19.21
CA GLY A 84 31.11 -7.84 -18.02
C GLY A 84 31.72 -7.07 -16.83
N LYS A 85 32.03 -5.78 -16.99
CA LYS A 85 32.55 -4.92 -15.92
C LYS A 85 31.46 -4.04 -15.35
N GLU A 86 31.42 -3.92 -14.02
CA GLU A 86 30.55 -2.99 -13.32
C GLU A 86 31.10 -1.56 -13.46
N MET A 87 30.30 -0.67 -14.02
CA MET A 87 30.69 0.69 -14.38
C MET A 87 30.10 1.75 -13.47
N GLY A 88 29.02 1.42 -12.77
CA GLY A 88 28.36 2.31 -11.80
C GLY A 88 27.25 1.59 -11.08
N THR A 89 27.10 1.88 -9.81
CA THR A 89 26.05 1.30 -8.94
C THR A 89 25.33 2.41 -8.18
N MET A 90 23.99 2.36 -8.19
CA MET A 90 23.13 3.12 -7.30
C MET A 90 22.59 2.16 -6.25
N THR A 91 22.88 2.41 -4.99
CA THR A 91 22.49 1.54 -3.88
C THR A 91 21.29 2.11 -3.10
N GLY A 92 20.47 1.22 -2.54
CA GLY A 92 19.42 1.59 -1.62
C GLY A 92 18.23 2.31 -2.26
N MET A 93 17.94 2.08 -3.55
CA MET A 93 16.78 2.66 -4.20
C MET A 93 15.48 2.04 -3.68
N HIS A 94 14.64 2.83 -3.02
CA HIS A 94 13.31 2.42 -2.62
C HIS A 94 12.32 2.54 -3.79
N SER A 95 11.83 1.42 -4.30
CA SER A 95 10.82 1.43 -5.35
C SER A 95 9.43 1.76 -4.79
N ARG A 96 8.69 2.59 -5.50
CA ARG A 96 7.30 2.98 -5.17
C ARG A 96 6.34 2.20 -6.07
N GLN A 97 5.13 2.00 -5.60
CA GLN A 97 4.07 1.42 -6.43
C GLN A 97 3.84 2.26 -7.69
N GLY A 98 3.78 1.63 -8.85
CA GLY A 98 3.65 2.29 -10.14
C GLY A 98 5.00 2.74 -10.72
N ASP A 99 5.00 3.87 -11.44
CA ASP A 99 6.20 4.39 -12.08
C ASP A 99 7.10 5.14 -11.11
N ASN A 100 8.36 4.76 -11.08
CA ASN A 100 9.39 5.50 -10.36
C ASN A 100 9.97 6.62 -11.24
N PRO A 101 10.51 7.70 -10.64
CA PRO A 101 11.23 8.71 -11.40
C PRO A 101 12.34 8.07 -12.23
N PRO A 102 12.56 8.51 -13.49
CA PRO A 102 13.60 7.95 -14.33
C PRO A 102 14.99 8.18 -13.72
N LEU A 103 15.80 7.13 -13.75
CA LEU A 103 17.17 7.15 -13.25
C LEU A 103 18.12 7.57 -14.36
N VAL A 104 19.20 8.30 -14.02
CA VAL A 104 20.24 8.67 -14.97
C VAL A 104 21.59 8.17 -14.50
N PHE A 105 22.20 7.28 -15.29
CA PHE A 105 23.53 6.77 -15.05
C PHE A 105 24.49 7.40 -16.06
N ASP A 106 25.21 8.43 -15.63
CA ASP A 106 26.29 9.07 -16.39
C ASP A 106 27.63 8.43 -16.03
N LEU A 107 28.09 7.50 -16.86
CA LEU A 107 29.31 6.74 -16.60
C LEU A 107 30.57 7.60 -16.73
N ALA A 108 30.55 8.67 -17.52
CA ALA A 108 31.68 9.60 -17.62
C ALA A 108 31.84 10.38 -16.31
N LYS A 109 30.74 10.86 -15.76
CA LYS A 109 30.73 11.56 -14.47
C LYS A 109 31.07 10.63 -13.31
N ALA A 110 30.58 9.39 -13.33
CA ALA A 110 30.92 8.38 -12.34
C ALA A 110 32.41 8.00 -12.38
N ALA A 111 32.98 7.81 -13.59
CA ALA A 111 34.40 7.51 -13.78
C ALA A 111 35.28 8.70 -13.36
N ALA A 112 34.90 9.93 -13.66
CA ALA A 112 35.60 11.12 -13.22
C ALA A 112 35.60 11.26 -11.68
N ALA A 113 34.47 10.96 -11.02
CA ALA A 113 34.36 10.95 -9.58
C ALA A 113 35.23 9.83 -8.95
N GLN A 114 35.27 8.66 -9.59
CA GLN A 114 36.10 7.53 -9.14
C GLN A 114 37.61 7.76 -9.38
N ALA A 115 37.98 8.42 -10.51
CA ALA A 115 39.35 8.83 -10.78
C ALA A 115 39.82 9.90 -9.80
N ALA A 116 38.95 10.86 -9.44
CA ALA A 116 39.22 11.84 -8.37
C ALA A 116 39.41 11.18 -7.00
N ALA A 117 38.63 10.11 -6.72
CA ALA A 117 38.77 9.32 -5.49
C ALA A 117 40.05 8.46 -5.47
N THR A 118 40.50 7.94 -6.63
CA THR A 118 41.75 7.12 -6.74
C THR A 118 43.00 7.97 -6.71
N THR A 119 42.97 9.19 -7.20
CA THR A 119 44.11 10.14 -7.03
C THR A 119 44.22 10.66 -5.59
N ALA A 120 43.11 10.61 -4.82
CA ALA A 120 43.14 10.89 -3.39
C ALA A 120 43.59 9.71 -2.50
N ALA A 121 43.65 8.46 -3.05
CA ALA A 121 43.95 7.25 -2.29
C ALA A 121 45.47 6.88 -2.21
N ALA A 122 46.38 7.71 -2.74
CA ALA A 122 47.82 7.53 -2.68
C ALA A 122 48.51 8.37 -1.57
N GLY A 123 47.86 8.58 -0.44
CA GLY A 123 48.42 9.20 0.75
C GLY A 123 47.85 8.56 2.02
N PRO A 124 48.60 8.59 3.17
CA PRO A 124 48.15 7.91 4.36
C PRO A 124 46.83 8.44 4.87
N ALA A 125 45.98 7.51 5.34
CA ALA A 125 44.65 7.75 5.88
C ALA A 125 44.62 8.99 6.82
N GLN A 126 44.14 10.09 6.30
CA GLN A 126 43.69 11.22 7.08
C GLN A 126 42.30 11.58 6.63
N GLY A 127 41.43 11.85 7.62
CA GLY A 127 40.02 12.12 7.47
C GLY A 127 39.71 13.12 6.37
N GLN A 128 38.46 13.05 5.87
CA GLN A 128 37.85 13.92 4.87
C GLN A 128 38.42 15.33 4.95
N ALA A 129 39.20 15.71 3.94
CA ALA A 129 39.75 17.08 3.89
C ALA A 129 38.56 18.03 3.75
N GLN A 130 38.28 18.74 4.82
CA GLN A 130 37.41 19.93 4.80
C GLN A 130 37.99 20.88 3.73
N PRO A 131 37.16 21.47 2.87
CA PRO A 131 37.64 22.47 1.92
C PRO A 131 38.29 23.60 2.73
N GLN A 132 39.59 23.75 2.52
CA GLN A 132 40.34 24.85 3.19
C GLN A 132 40.03 26.18 2.49
N PRO A 133 39.89 27.26 3.25
CA PRO A 133 39.67 28.58 2.67
C PRO A 133 40.86 28.98 1.77
N GLU A 134 40.59 29.42 0.55
CA GLU A 134 41.59 29.82 -0.42
C GLU A 134 42.47 30.95 0.15
N ALA A 135 43.79 30.85 -0.14
CA ALA A 135 44.75 31.90 0.24
C ALA A 135 44.44 33.20 -0.53
N GLY A 136 43.74 34.15 0.14
CA GLY A 136 43.32 35.44 -0.45
C GLY A 136 42.00 35.97 0.06
N MET A 137 41.24 35.21 0.85
CA MET A 137 39.99 35.70 1.44
C MET A 137 40.23 36.79 2.51
N THR A 138 39.36 37.83 2.46
CA THR A 138 39.32 38.81 3.55
C THR A 138 38.82 38.18 4.85
N LYS A 139 39.00 38.81 5.97
CA LYS A 139 38.54 38.31 7.28
C LYS A 139 37.02 38.11 7.31
N GLU A 140 36.26 38.98 6.65
CA GLU A 140 34.82 38.93 6.55
C GLU A 140 34.37 37.76 5.63
N GLN A 141 35.04 37.58 4.49
CA GLN A 141 34.77 36.48 3.58
C GLN A 141 35.04 35.11 4.24
N ARG A 142 36.11 35.02 5.05
CA ARG A 142 36.43 33.79 5.78
C ARG A 142 35.37 33.49 6.84
N ALA A 143 34.92 34.50 7.59
CA ALA A 143 33.88 34.35 8.60
C ALA A 143 32.54 33.89 7.98
N GLU A 144 32.19 34.45 6.81
CA GLU A 144 31.00 34.02 6.08
C GLU A 144 31.13 32.59 5.56
N TYR A 145 32.29 32.21 5.03
CA TYR A 145 32.58 30.85 4.57
C TYR A 145 32.46 29.82 5.72
N GLU A 146 33.12 30.12 6.87
CA GLU A 146 33.04 29.26 8.05
C GLU A 146 31.59 29.12 8.58
N LYS A 147 30.81 30.22 8.51
CA LYS A 147 29.38 30.16 8.86
C LYS A 147 28.61 29.25 7.92
N LYS A 148 28.77 29.38 6.60
CA LYS A 148 28.14 28.52 5.60
C LYS A 148 28.53 27.04 5.75
N LEU A 149 29.82 26.79 6.06
CA LEU A 149 30.30 25.42 6.28
C LEU A 149 29.61 24.78 7.50
N LYS A 150 29.54 25.53 8.64
CA LYS A 150 28.82 25.05 9.83
C LYS A 150 27.33 24.83 9.59
N GLU A 151 26.67 25.68 8.80
CA GLU A 151 25.29 25.55 8.44
C GLU A 151 25.08 24.28 7.57
N GLN A 152 26.01 24.04 6.64
CA GLN A 152 25.98 22.83 5.78
C GLN A 152 26.22 21.55 6.60
N GLU A 153 27.23 21.56 7.49
CA GLU A 153 27.49 20.43 8.38
C GLU A 153 26.29 20.13 9.30
N ALA A 154 25.67 21.18 9.85
CA ALA A 154 24.47 21.04 10.68
C ALA A 154 23.27 20.49 9.86
N ALA A 155 23.10 20.95 8.61
CA ALA A 155 22.07 20.42 7.71
C ALA A 155 22.31 18.94 7.38
N MET A 156 23.54 18.56 7.03
CA MET A 156 23.90 17.16 6.76
C MET A 156 23.71 16.27 8.00
N ALA A 157 24.09 16.75 9.19
CA ALA A 157 23.88 16.02 10.44
C ALA A 157 22.38 15.85 10.74
N LYS A 158 21.56 16.87 10.48
CA LYS A 158 20.10 16.81 10.62
C LYS A 158 19.48 15.81 9.64
N ASP A 159 19.89 15.85 8.37
CA ASP A 159 19.40 14.93 7.35
C ASP A 159 19.76 13.47 7.68
N LYS A 160 21.01 13.24 8.13
CA LYS A 160 21.42 11.93 8.60
C LYS A 160 20.60 11.47 9.80
N ALA A 161 20.40 12.33 10.81
CA ALA A 161 19.60 12.00 11.98
C ALA A 161 18.15 11.68 11.62
N LEU A 162 17.57 12.42 10.65
CA LEU A 162 16.24 12.13 10.10
C LEU A 162 16.19 10.76 9.46
N GLN A 163 17.15 10.44 8.60
CA GLN A 163 17.21 9.17 7.88
C GLN A 163 17.40 8.01 8.86
N ASP A 164 18.30 8.15 9.83
CA ASP A 164 18.55 7.13 10.86
C ASP A 164 17.27 6.89 11.69
N ALA A 165 16.59 7.94 12.13
CA ALA A 165 15.35 7.83 12.90
C ALA A 165 14.21 7.23 12.07
N PHE A 166 14.03 7.66 10.82
CA PHE A 166 13.00 7.14 9.95
C PHE A 166 13.20 5.65 9.64
N ASN A 167 14.43 5.27 9.29
CA ASN A 167 14.77 3.86 8.98
C ASN A 167 14.60 2.97 10.22
N ALA A 168 15.07 3.40 11.39
CA ALA A 168 14.88 2.66 12.64
C ALA A 168 13.38 2.50 12.99
N GLY A 169 12.58 3.54 12.75
CA GLY A 169 11.14 3.48 12.92
C GLY A 169 10.46 2.49 11.99
N MET A 170 10.85 2.47 10.71
CA MET A 170 10.30 1.56 9.71
C MET A 170 10.73 0.10 9.96
N GLU A 171 11.98 -0.12 10.36
CA GLU A 171 12.48 -1.44 10.75
C GLU A 171 11.73 -1.98 11.97
N ALA A 172 11.59 -1.17 13.01
CA ALA A 172 10.81 -1.53 14.20
C ALA A 172 9.33 -1.82 13.88
N LYS A 173 8.71 -1.05 12.96
CA LYS A 173 7.35 -1.30 12.47
C LYS A 173 7.25 -2.65 11.76
N THR A 174 8.20 -2.98 10.90
CA THR A 174 8.28 -4.28 10.20
C THR A 174 8.45 -5.44 11.18
N ALA A 175 9.26 -5.24 12.21
CA ALA A 175 9.45 -6.19 13.32
C ALA A 175 8.26 -6.24 14.30
N LYS A 176 7.19 -5.47 14.06
CA LYS A 176 6.01 -5.32 14.92
C LYS A 176 6.34 -4.79 16.33
N ASN A 177 7.49 -4.15 16.50
CA ASN A 177 7.86 -3.45 17.72
C ASN A 177 7.32 -2.01 17.67
N TYR A 178 6.00 -1.88 17.79
CA TYR A 178 5.32 -0.60 17.59
C TYR A 178 5.73 0.50 18.59
N PRO A 179 6.04 0.23 19.87
CA PRO A 179 6.54 1.27 20.76
C PRO A 179 7.84 1.90 20.25
N VAL A 180 8.80 1.10 19.82
CA VAL A 180 10.07 1.58 19.25
C VAL A 180 9.87 2.28 17.91
N ALA A 181 8.92 1.76 17.09
CA ALA A 181 8.55 2.41 15.83
C ALA A 181 8.02 3.83 16.06
N VAL A 182 7.09 3.99 16.99
CA VAL A 182 6.51 5.29 17.36
C VAL A 182 7.61 6.23 17.86
N GLU A 183 8.45 5.82 18.80
CA GLU A 183 9.52 6.65 19.34
C GLU A 183 10.45 7.23 18.26
N ASN A 184 10.88 6.37 17.32
CA ASN A 184 11.78 6.80 16.25
C ASN A 184 11.07 7.65 15.20
N LEU A 185 9.81 7.35 14.86
CA LEU A 185 9.03 8.16 13.92
C LEU A 185 8.64 9.52 14.52
N GLU A 186 8.41 9.63 15.84
CA GLU A 186 8.26 10.94 16.53
C GLU A 186 9.53 11.78 16.41
N LYS A 187 10.72 11.18 16.58
CA LYS A 187 11.99 11.88 16.34
C LYS A 187 12.08 12.36 14.89
N ALA A 188 11.71 11.49 13.93
CA ALA A 188 11.73 11.86 12.52
C ALA A 188 10.76 13.02 12.19
N THR A 189 9.54 13.07 12.76
CA THR A 189 8.60 14.19 12.57
C THR A 189 9.13 15.51 13.15
N THR A 190 9.88 15.45 14.26
CA THR A 190 10.53 16.61 14.85
C THR A 190 11.62 17.16 13.94
N LEU A 191 12.40 16.29 13.29
CA LEU A 191 13.45 16.65 12.36
C LEU A 191 12.91 17.18 11.02
N ALA A 192 11.79 16.62 10.55
CA ALA A 192 11.17 16.95 9.26
C ALA A 192 9.66 17.19 9.37
N PRO A 193 9.22 18.28 10.06
CA PRO A 193 7.81 18.54 10.32
C PRO A 193 6.96 18.79 9.06
N THR A 194 7.59 19.10 7.94
CA THR A 194 6.90 19.35 6.66
C THR A 194 6.86 18.11 5.72
N GLN A 195 7.41 16.98 6.15
CA GLN A 195 7.39 15.77 5.33
C GLN A 195 6.15 14.92 5.66
N HIS A 196 5.15 14.97 4.78
CA HIS A 196 3.88 14.25 4.93
C HIS A 196 4.05 12.72 5.11
N VAL A 197 5.05 12.12 4.43
CA VAL A 197 5.32 10.67 4.52
C VAL A 197 5.69 10.26 5.94
N VAL A 198 6.51 11.06 6.64
CA VAL A 198 6.94 10.76 8.01
C VAL A 198 5.74 10.77 8.96
N TRP A 199 4.85 11.76 8.82
CA TRP A 199 3.62 11.86 9.59
C TRP A 199 2.67 10.68 9.32
N ALA A 200 2.51 10.27 8.05
CA ALA A 200 1.69 9.12 7.70
C ALA A 200 2.23 7.82 8.30
N GLN A 201 3.57 7.60 8.27
CA GLN A 201 4.17 6.41 8.87
C GLN A 201 4.05 6.41 10.40
N LEU A 202 4.16 7.57 11.04
CA LEU A 202 3.91 7.71 12.48
C LEU A 202 2.45 7.36 12.82
N ALA A 203 1.51 7.85 12.01
CA ALA A 203 0.10 7.54 12.20
C ALA A 203 -0.17 6.04 12.10
N GLU A 204 0.36 5.35 11.07
CA GLU A 204 0.24 3.89 10.93
C GLU A 204 0.86 3.16 12.12
N ALA A 205 2.02 3.61 12.62
CA ALA A 205 2.65 3.01 13.80
C ALA A 205 1.77 3.15 15.05
N TYR A 206 1.15 4.31 15.28
CA TYR A 206 0.19 4.51 16.36
C TYR A 206 -1.06 3.65 16.19
N MET A 207 -1.62 3.53 14.98
CA MET A 207 -2.77 2.66 14.72
C MET A 207 -2.44 1.21 15.03
N SER A 208 -1.26 0.74 14.63
CA SER A 208 -0.78 -0.62 14.93
C SER A 208 -0.50 -0.80 16.42
N LEU A 209 0.06 0.19 17.09
CA LEU A 209 0.25 0.19 18.55
C LEU A 209 -1.09 0.06 19.28
N SER A 210 -2.12 0.79 18.82
CA SER A 210 -3.45 0.74 19.44
C SER A 210 -4.06 -0.66 19.42
N ASP A 211 -3.71 -1.51 18.43
CA ASP A 211 -4.20 -2.88 18.35
C ASP A 211 -3.57 -3.81 19.38
N THR A 212 -2.44 -3.40 19.97
CA THR A 212 -1.76 -4.13 21.05
C THR A 212 -2.16 -3.64 22.45
N LYS A 213 -3.01 -2.61 22.52
CA LYS A 213 -3.39 -1.94 23.77
C LYS A 213 -4.88 -2.12 24.09
N THR A 214 -5.27 -1.83 25.32
CA THR A 214 -6.65 -1.84 25.79
C THR A 214 -6.95 -0.57 26.59
N GLY A 215 -8.23 -0.28 26.81
CA GLY A 215 -8.67 0.86 27.62
C GLY A 215 -8.11 2.20 27.18
N ASP A 216 -7.70 3.02 28.12
CA ASP A 216 -7.22 4.38 27.88
C ASP A 216 -5.94 4.45 27.02
N GLU A 217 -5.05 3.45 27.17
CA GLU A 217 -3.82 3.39 26.36
C GLU A 217 -4.15 3.16 24.88
N LYS A 218 -5.15 2.33 24.59
CA LYS A 218 -5.64 2.13 23.21
C LYS A 218 -6.20 3.42 22.65
N GLN A 219 -7.06 4.11 23.41
CA GLN A 219 -7.65 5.37 22.95
C GLN A 219 -6.60 6.44 22.73
N ALA A 220 -5.64 6.59 23.65
CA ALA A 220 -4.54 7.55 23.51
C ALA A 220 -3.69 7.27 22.25
N ALA A 221 -3.42 6.01 21.92
CA ALA A 221 -2.72 5.66 20.69
C ALA A 221 -3.54 5.99 19.44
N ILE A 222 -4.85 5.73 19.45
CA ILE A 222 -5.77 6.10 18.36
C ILE A 222 -5.76 7.63 18.16
N ASP A 223 -5.91 8.41 19.22
CA ASP A 223 -5.97 9.87 19.12
C ASP A 223 -4.67 10.46 18.57
N LYS A 224 -3.51 9.93 18.98
CA LYS A 224 -2.21 10.32 18.43
C LYS A 224 -2.06 9.95 16.95
N GLY A 225 -2.55 8.79 16.55
CA GLY A 225 -2.55 8.38 15.15
C GLY A 225 -3.46 9.26 14.29
N ILE A 226 -4.65 9.61 14.78
CA ILE A 226 -5.56 10.58 14.16
C ILE A 226 -4.86 11.92 13.96
N ALA A 227 -4.20 12.45 15.00
CA ALA A 227 -3.47 13.72 14.91
C ALA A 227 -2.32 13.66 13.89
N ALA A 228 -1.61 12.55 13.81
CA ALA A 228 -0.54 12.38 12.84
C ALA A 228 -1.05 12.29 11.40
N TYR A 229 -2.16 11.57 11.14
CA TYR A 229 -2.80 11.58 9.82
C TYR A 229 -3.35 12.95 9.44
N ALA A 230 -3.94 13.68 10.38
CA ALA A 230 -4.37 15.06 10.13
C ALA A 230 -3.21 15.94 9.63
N LYS A 231 -2.00 15.78 10.21
CA LYS A 231 -0.79 16.49 9.73
C LYS A 231 -0.36 16.05 8.34
N ALA A 232 -0.43 14.75 8.01
CA ALA A 232 -0.12 14.28 6.67
C ALA A 232 -1.09 14.86 5.62
N VAL A 233 -2.39 14.90 5.92
CA VAL A 233 -3.43 15.50 5.06
C VAL A 233 -3.26 17.01 4.95
N GLU A 234 -2.94 17.72 6.05
CA GLU A 234 -2.67 19.17 6.05
C GLU A 234 -1.53 19.52 5.08
N ILE A 235 -0.44 18.72 5.08
CA ILE A 235 0.73 18.94 4.24
C ILE A 235 0.48 18.54 2.77
N LYS A 236 -0.29 17.48 2.54
CA LYS A 236 -0.56 16.94 1.21
C LYS A 236 -2.05 16.60 1.04
N SER A 237 -2.86 17.65 0.92
CA SER A 237 -4.32 17.58 0.89
C SER A 237 -4.91 16.95 -0.40
N GLU A 238 -4.10 16.73 -1.43
CA GLU A 238 -4.55 16.16 -2.69
C GLU A 238 -4.26 14.65 -2.81
N ASP A 239 -3.80 14.01 -1.73
CA ASP A 239 -3.50 12.57 -1.75
C ASP A 239 -4.69 11.76 -1.22
N PRO A 240 -5.42 11.04 -2.09
CA PRO A 240 -6.61 10.29 -1.68
C PRO A 240 -6.30 9.18 -0.68
N ASN A 241 -5.08 8.64 -0.68
CA ASN A 241 -4.69 7.59 0.25
C ASN A 241 -4.57 8.13 1.68
N TYR A 242 -4.09 9.38 1.84
CA TYR A 242 -4.03 9.98 3.18
C TYR A 242 -5.42 10.26 3.71
N HIS A 243 -6.35 10.77 2.89
CA HIS A 243 -7.75 10.94 3.27
C HIS A 243 -8.40 9.62 3.66
N ASN A 244 -8.20 8.56 2.88
CA ASN A 244 -8.71 7.22 3.20
C ASN A 244 -8.15 6.69 4.53
N ASN A 245 -6.85 6.75 4.73
CA ASN A 245 -6.22 6.23 5.95
C ASN A 245 -6.57 7.06 7.18
N TYR A 246 -6.68 8.38 7.01
CA TYR A 246 -7.17 9.28 8.05
C TYR A 246 -8.61 8.94 8.44
N ALA A 247 -9.47 8.69 7.46
CA ALA A 247 -10.84 8.28 7.71
C ALA A 247 -10.94 6.95 8.50
N LEU A 248 -10.12 5.96 8.15
CA LEU A 248 -10.08 4.69 8.89
C LEU A 248 -9.61 4.90 10.34
N ALA A 249 -8.66 5.80 10.56
CA ALA A 249 -8.21 6.17 11.90
C ALA A 249 -9.31 6.89 12.69
N LEU A 250 -9.99 7.86 12.08
CA LEU A 250 -11.13 8.59 12.66
C LEU A 250 -12.25 7.63 13.08
N ALA A 251 -12.56 6.69 12.21
CA ALA A 251 -13.58 5.70 12.48
C ALA A 251 -13.21 4.77 13.64
N LYS A 252 -11.94 4.35 13.70
CA LYS A 252 -11.42 3.57 14.84
C LYS A 252 -11.51 4.37 16.15
N GLY A 253 -11.39 5.70 16.09
CA GLY A 253 -11.62 6.65 17.17
C GLY A 253 -13.09 7.03 17.39
N ASN A 254 -14.05 6.33 16.75
CA ASN A 254 -15.49 6.58 16.83
C ASN A 254 -15.92 7.97 16.32
N LYS A 255 -15.11 8.60 15.46
CA LYS A 255 -15.40 9.91 14.83
C LYS A 255 -15.99 9.70 13.44
N MET A 256 -17.22 9.15 13.40
CA MET A 256 -17.84 8.65 12.17
C MET A 256 -18.14 9.72 11.13
N ASN A 257 -18.61 10.90 11.56
CA ASN A 257 -18.97 11.97 10.64
C ASN A 257 -17.73 12.52 9.92
N GLU A 258 -16.63 12.67 10.68
CA GLU A 258 -15.34 13.08 10.11
C GLU A 258 -14.79 12.00 9.17
N ALA A 259 -14.89 10.72 9.55
CA ALA A 259 -14.45 9.62 8.69
C ALA A 259 -15.21 9.58 7.35
N GLN A 260 -16.53 9.82 7.38
CA GLN A 260 -17.34 9.91 6.17
C GLN A 260 -16.92 11.08 5.28
N ALA A 261 -16.63 12.25 5.86
CA ALA A 261 -16.19 13.43 5.11
C ALA A 261 -14.85 13.14 4.40
N GLU A 262 -13.89 12.54 5.10
CA GLU A 262 -12.57 12.21 4.57
C GLU A 262 -12.66 11.14 3.46
N LEU A 263 -13.48 10.09 3.60
CA LEU A 263 -13.70 9.10 2.54
C LEU A 263 -14.41 9.70 1.32
N THR A 264 -15.32 10.62 1.53
CA THR A 264 -15.95 11.37 0.44
C THR A 264 -14.91 12.20 -0.31
N LYS A 265 -14.00 12.86 0.40
CA LYS A 265 -12.89 13.59 -0.19
C LYS A 265 -11.95 12.67 -0.97
N ALA A 266 -11.59 11.51 -0.42
CA ALA A 266 -10.79 10.51 -1.13
C ALA A 266 -11.46 10.05 -2.43
N ALA A 267 -12.78 9.80 -2.41
CA ALA A 267 -13.54 9.40 -3.58
C ALA A 267 -13.63 10.50 -4.66
N GLN A 268 -13.62 11.77 -4.25
CA GLN A 268 -13.58 12.91 -5.18
C GLN A 268 -12.20 13.08 -5.82
N LEU A 269 -11.13 12.85 -5.06
CA LEU A 269 -9.75 12.98 -5.53
C LEU A 269 -9.34 11.83 -6.46
N ASP A 270 -9.90 10.64 -6.24
CA ASP A 270 -9.61 9.43 -7.03
C ASP A 270 -10.90 8.69 -7.41
N PRO A 271 -11.70 9.21 -8.36
CA PRO A 271 -12.95 8.61 -8.78
C PRO A 271 -12.83 7.14 -9.25
N PRO A 272 -11.74 6.73 -9.92
CA PRO A 272 -11.54 5.32 -10.27
C PRO A 272 -11.49 4.36 -9.09
N GLN A 273 -11.07 4.81 -7.91
CA GLN A 273 -11.00 4.01 -6.69
C GLN A 273 -12.16 4.29 -5.72
N ALA A 274 -13.11 5.14 -6.09
CA ALA A 274 -14.20 5.57 -5.18
C ALA A 274 -14.99 4.40 -4.61
N GLY A 275 -15.22 3.33 -5.39
CA GLY A 275 -15.86 2.11 -4.91
C GLY A 275 -15.16 1.50 -3.70
N LYS A 276 -13.83 1.47 -3.69
CA LYS A 276 -13.01 0.98 -2.57
C LYS A 276 -13.17 1.87 -1.31
N TYR A 277 -13.23 3.17 -1.48
CA TYR A 277 -13.37 4.08 -0.34
C TYR A 277 -14.74 3.92 0.33
N TYR A 278 -15.82 3.76 -0.45
CA TYR A 278 -17.13 3.45 0.08
C TYR A 278 -17.23 2.05 0.71
N TYR A 279 -16.51 1.07 0.18
CA TYR A 279 -16.38 -0.23 0.83
C TYR A 279 -15.73 -0.11 2.22
N ASN A 280 -14.64 0.63 2.34
CA ASN A 280 -13.98 0.87 3.62
C ASN A 280 -14.91 1.55 4.62
N LEU A 281 -15.72 2.52 4.16
CA LEU A 281 -16.73 3.16 4.99
C LEU A 281 -17.79 2.16 5.47
N GLY A 282 -18.25 1.27 4.60
CA GLY A 282 -19.18 0.20 4.97
C GLY A 282 -18.61 -0.72 6.04
N ALA A 283 -17.34 -1.12 5.90
CA ALA A 283 -16.65 -1.96 6.90
C ALA A 283 -16.53 -1.25 8.26
N VAL A 284 -16.32 0.05 8.25
CA VAL A 284 -16.31 0.86 9.47
C VAL A 284 -17.68 0.86 10.15
N TYR A 285 -18.76 1.07 9.39
CA TYR A 285 -20.12 1.04 9.93
C TYR A 285 -20.51 -0.34 10.49
N VAL A 286 -20.03 -1.43 9.88
CA VAL A 286 -20.22 -2.80 10.44
C VAL A 286 -19.55 -2.91 11.81
N ASN A 287 -18.31 -2.46 11.94
CA ASN A 287 -17.57 -2.52 13.21
C ASN A 287 -18.20 -1.68 14.33
N THR A 288 -18.98 -0.69 13.97
CA THR A 288 -19.68 0.17 14.92
C THR A 288 -21.17 -0.14 15.03
N GLN A 289 -21.60 -1.30 14.49
CA GLN A 289 -22.97 -1.81 14.56
C GLN A 289 -24.04 -0.88 13.92
N GLN A 290 -23.63 -0.07 12.95
CA GLN A 290 -24.50 0.83 12.20
C GLN A 290 -24.93 0.16 10.87
N SER A 291 -25.81 -0.84 10.98
CA SER A 291 -26.16 -1.74 9.87
C SER A 291 -26.76 -1.04 8.66
N GLU A 292 -27.63 -0.03 8.87
CA GLU A 292 -28.26 0.73 7.77
C GLU A 292 -27.24 1.59 7.03
N ALA A 293 -26.33 2.23 7.76
CA ALA A 293 -25.24 3.01 7.17
C ALA A 293 -24.24 2.11 6.42
N ALA A 294 -23.95 0.92 6.96
CA ALA A 294 -23.12 -0.07 6.30
C ALA A 294 -23.73 -0.54 4.98
N GLU A 295 -25.03 -0.87 4.98
CA GLU A 295 -25.77 -1.23 3.77
C GLU A 295 -25.66 -0.13 2.70
N ALA A 296 -25.96 1.12 3.07
CA ALA A 296 -25.90 2.25 2.16
C ALA A 296 -24.49 2.42 1.55
N ALA A 297 -23.45 2.30 2.37
CA ALA A 297 -22.07 2.43 1.92
C ALA A 297 -21.64 1.28 0.98
N PHE A 298 -22.00 0.02 1.28
CA PHE A 298 -21.70 -1.09 0.38
C PHE A 298 -22.49 -1.01 -0.93
N ARG A 299 -23.74 -0.57 -0.90
CA ARG A 299 -24.52 -0.31 -2.12
C ARG A 299 -23.86 0.78 -2.97
N LYS A 300 -23.36 1.85 -2.35
CA LYS A 300 -22.62 2.91 -3.06
C LYS A 300 -21.30 2.39 -3.64
N SER A 301 -20.57 1.54 -2.92
CA SER A 301 -19.39 0.86 -3.42
C SER A 301 -19.70 0.07 -4.70
N ILE A 302 -20.79 -0.72 -4.69
CA ILE A 302 -21.25 -1.54 -5.81
C ILE A 302 -21.73 -0.67 -6.99
N GLU A 303 -22.40 0.45 -6.72
CA GLU A 303 -22.79 1.40 -7.75
C GLU A 303 -21.59 1.96 -8.52
N LEU A 304 -20.53 2.29 -7.78
CA LEU A 304 -19.30 2.89 -8.33
C LEU A 304 -18.36 1.85 -8.96
N ASP A 305 -18.31 0.65 -8.41
CA ASP A 305 -17.57 -0.48 -8.96
C ASP A 305 -18.40 -1.77 -8.91
N PRO A 306 -19.19 -2.06 -9.94
CA PRO A 306 -20.00 -3.27 -10.01
C PRO A 306 -19.17 -4.58 -10.06
N THR A 307 -17.87 -4.49 -10.20
CA THR A 307 -16.96 -5.65 -10.21
C THR A 307 -16.30 -5.91 -8.85
N TYR A 308 -16.53 -5.04 -7.85
CA TYR A 308 -15.94 -5.15 -6.53
C TYR A 308 -16.63 -6.25 -5.70
N ALA A 309 -16.23 -7.48 -5.90
CA ALA A 309 -16.88 -8.67 -5.35
C ALA A 309 -17.05 -8.60 -3.82
N ASP A 310 -16.04 -8.13 -3.09
CA ASP A 310 -16.08 -8.13 -1.62
C ASP A 310 -17.17 -7.22 -1.06
N ALA A 311 -17.57 -6.16 -1.80
CA ALA A 311 -18.69 -5.33 -1.40
C ALA A 311 -20.04 -6.07 -1.45
N TYR A 312 -20.23 -6.94 -2.43
CA TYR A 312 -21.42 -7.79 -2.50
C TYR A 312 -21.48 -8.79 -1.35
N TYR A 313 -20.36 -9.40 -1.00
CA TYR A 313 -20.32 -10.33 0.14
C TYR A 313 -20.66 -9.63 1.45
N GLN A 314 -20.04 -8.47 1.72
CA GLN A 314 -20.30 -7.69 2.92
C GLN A 314 -21.74 -7.16 2.97
N LEU A 315 -22.31 -6.73 1.83
CA LEU A 315 -23.72 -6.38 1.73
C LEU A 315 -24.61 -7.56 2.13
N GLY A 316 -24.32 -8.76 1.59
CA GLY A 316 -25.02 -10.00 1.95
C GLY A 316 -24.96 -10.29 3.44
N LEU A 317 -23.80 -10.12 4.09
CA LEU A 317 -23.63 -10.31 5.54
C LEU A 317 -24.44 -9.30 6.36
N VAL A 318 -24.44 -8.02 5.98
CA VAL A 318 -25.20 -6.98 6.66
C VAL A 318 -26.71 -7.25 6.56
N LEU A 319 -27.18 -7.64 5.37
CA LEU A 319 -28.59 -7.94 5.14
C LEU A 319 -29.04 -9.20 5.90
N ILE A 320 -28.24 -10.27 5.88
CA ILE A 320 -28.56 -11.53 6.59
C ILE A 320 -28.56 -11.33 8.11
N GLY A 321 -27.77 -10.40 8.63
CA GLY A 321 -27.81 -10.01 10.05
C GLY A 321 -29.16 -9.46 10.52
N ARG A 322 -30.01 -9.05 9.58
CA ARG A 322 -31.40 -8.59 9.84
C ARG A 322 -32.46 -9.61 9.46
N ALA A 323 -32.04 -10.84 9.13
CA ALA A 323 -32.97 -11.91 8.83
C ALA A 323 -33.79 -12.31 10.06
N THR A 324 -35.04 -12.71 9.83
CA THR A 324 -35.94 -13.24 10.84
C THR A 324 -36.17 -14.72 10.61
N VAL A 325 -36.46 -15.47 11.67
CA VAL A 325 -36.83 -16.87 11.56
C VAL A 325 -38.32 -16.99 11.82
N GLY A 326 -39.05 -17.48 10.81
CA GLY A 326 -40.50 -17.71 10.91
C GLY A 326 -40.87 -18.86 11.83
N ALA A 327 -42.16 -19.01 12.10
CA ALA A 327 -42.69 -20.13 12.91
C ALA A 327 -42.43 -21.51 12.27
N ASP A 328 -42.24 -21.55 10.96
CA ASP A 328 -41.87 -22.73 10.17
C ASP A 328 -40.35 -23.02 10.18
N GLN A 329 -39.58 -22.32 11.02
CA GLN A 329 -38.14 -22.37 11.13
C GLN A 329 -37.38 -21.94 9.86
N LYS A 330 -38.05 -21.33 8.88
CA LYS A 330 -37.38 -20.77 7.71
C LYS A 330 -36.81 -19.40 8.00
N MET A 331 -35.61 -19.16 7.51
CA MET A 331 -34.97 -17.85 7.56
C MET A 331 -35.53 -16.97 6.41
N SER A 332 -35.97 -15.78 6.77
CA SER A 332 -36.38 -14.75 5.81
C SER A 332 -35.44 -13.55 5.96
N ALA A 333 -34.66 -13.30 4.93
CA ALA A 333 -33.73 -12.16 4.89
C ALA A 333 -34.33 -11.01 4.06
N PRO A 334 -33.86 -9.75 4.27
CA PRO A 334 -34.24 -8.63 3.42
C PRO A 334 -33.97 -8.87 1.95
N ALA A 335 -34.77 -8.23 1.08
CA ALA A 335 -34.59 -8.32 -0.37
C ALA A 335 -33.18 -7.90 -0.81
N GLY A 336 -32.63 -8.62 -1.78
CA GLY A 336 -31.27 -8.42 -2.27
C GLY A 336 -30.18 -9.23 -1.55
N THR A 337 -30.51 -9.92 -0.45
CA THR A 337 -29.51 -10.73 0.29
C THR A 337 -28.96 -11.88 -0.57
N ALA A 338 -29.84 -12.70 -1.13
CA ALA A 338 -29.44 -13.83 -1.98
C ALA A 338 -28.75 -13.33 -3.26
N GLU A 339 -29.27 -12.27 -3.87
CA GLU A 339 -28.69 -11.65 -5.06
C GLU A 339 -27.26 -11.17 -4.82
N ALA A 340 -27.00 -10.49 -3.70
CA ALA A 340 -25.67 -10.05 -3.35
C ALA A 340 -24.69 -11.23 -3.19
N LEU A 341 -25.06 -12.29 -2.47
CA LEU A 341 -24.23 -13.46 -2.27
C LEU A 341 -23.98 -14.22 -3.60
N GLN A 342 -25.00 -14.35 -4.44
CA GLN A 342 -24.86 -14.94 -5.77
C GLN A 342 -23.93 -14.11 -6.66
N LYS A 343 -24.03 -12.78 -6.61
CA LYS A 343 -23.16 -11.90 -7.38
C LYS A 343 -21.69 -11.97 -6.92
N TYR A 344 -21.45 -12.09 -5.61
CA TYR A 344 -20.12 -12.38 -5.09
C TYR A 344 -19.56 -13.66 -5.71
N LEU A 345 -20.32 -14.78 -5.67
CA LEU A 345 -19.90 -16.05 -6.22
C LEU A 345 -19.66 -16.01 -7.73
N ALA A 346 -20.45 -15.23 -8.46
CA ALA A 346 -20.25 -15.04 -9.90
C ALA A 346 -18.93 -14.31 -10.21
N LEU A 347 -18.55 -13.34 -9.39
CA LEU A 347 -17.32 -12.57 -9.55
C LEU A 347 -16.07 -13.27 -8.98
N LYS A 348 -16.23 -14.01 -7.88
CA LYS A 348 -15.16 -14.74 -7.18
C LYS A 348 -15.62 -16.15 -6.77
N PRO A 349 -15.80 -17.09 -7.71
CA PRO A 349 -16.32 -18.44 -7.44
C PRO A 349 -15.42 -19.25 -6.49
N ASP A 350 -14.10 -18.98 -6.52
CA ASP A 350 -13.08 -19.64 -5.70
C ASP A 350 -12.46 -18.64 -4.67
N GLY A 351 -13.18 -17.56 -4.38
CA GLY A 351 -12.73 -16.55 -3.41
C GLY A 351 -12.75 -17.10 -1.97
N ALA A 352 -11.98 -16.48 -1.10
CA ALA A 352 -11.86 -16.88 0.32
C ALA A 352 -13.21 -17.00 1.05
N ASN A 353 -14.22 -16.26 0.62
CA ASN A 353 -15.57 -16.26 1.19
C ASN A 353 -16.57 -17.08 0.40
N ALA A 354 -16.14 -17.84 -0.64
CA ALA A 354 -17.06 -18.56 -1.52
C ALA A 354 -17.87 -19.64 -0.78
N GLU A 355 -17.23 -20.41 0.07
CA GLU A 355 -17.92 -21.44 0.88
C GLU A 355 -18.87 -20.80 1.88
N GLY A 356 -18.49 -19.68 2.51
CA GLY A 356 -19.37 -18.92 3.38
C GLY A 356 -20.62 -18.40 2.66
N ALA A 357 -20.44 -17.84 1.45
CA ALA A 357 -21.54 -17.35 0.64
C ALA A 357 -22.51 -18.48 0.21
N LYS A 358 -21.98 -19.66 -0.16
CA LYS A 358 -22.80 -20.86 -0.47
C LYS A 358 -23.59 -21.33 0.74
N ALA A 359 -22.96 -21.39 1.91
CA ALA A 359 -23.61 -21.80 3.15
C ALA A 359 -24.74 -20.83 3.55
N LEU A 360 -24.52 -19.53 3.38
CA LEU A 360 -25.56 -18.52 3.64
C LEU A 360 -26.73 -18.63 2.67
N LEU A 361 -26.49 -18.83 1.37
CA LEU A 361 -27.55 -19.08 0.39
C LEU A 361 -28.36 -20.34 0.73
N ALA A 362 -27.70 -21.42 1.11
CA ALA A 362 -28.36 -22.64 1.53
C ALA A 362 -29.27 -22.42 2.76
N SER A 363 -28.84 -21.59 3.71
CA SER A 363 -29.64 -21.24 4.90
C SER A 363 -30.92 -20.44 4.55
N LEU A 364 -30.91 -19.74 3.43
CA LEU A 364 -32.08 -19.02 2.90
C LEU A 364 -32.98 -19.91 2.03
N GLY A 365 -32.61 -21.18 1.82
CA GLY A 365 -33.31 -22.08 0.92
C GLY A 365 -33.07 -21.80 -0.58
N GLU A 366 -32.06 -20.99 -0.89
CA GLU A 366 -31.68 -20.62 -2.25
C GLU A 366 -30.64 -21.57 -2.81
N THR A 367 -30.75 -21.89 -4.09
CA THR A 367 -29.76 -22.68 -4.82
C THR A 367 -28.70 -21.76 -5.43
N VAL A 368 -27.46 -22.19 -5.43
CA VAL A 368 -26.37 -21.45 -6.09
C VAL A 368 -26.62 -21.50 -7.61
N GLN A 369 -26.83 -20.33 -8.21
CA GLN A 369 -26.94 -20.23 -9.67
C GLN A 369 -25.51 -20.28 -10.26
N THR A 370 -25.22 -21.35 -11.00
CA THR A 370 -23.89 -21.58 -11.62
C THR A 370 -23.69 -20.91 -12.98
N THR A 371 -24.73 -20.21 -13.49
CA THR A 371 -24.70 -19.57 -14.82
C THR A 371 -24.94 -18.07 -14.70
N PHE A 372 -23.91 -17.32 -14.31
CA PHE A 372 -23.85 -15.88 -14.58
C PHE A 372 -22.99 -15.66 -15.83
N GLU A 373 -23.58 -15.08 -16.89
CA GLU A 373 -22.78 -14.59 -18.02
C GLU A 373 -21.81 -13.51 -17.51
N ARG A 374 -20.50 -13.73 -17.69
CA ARG A 374 -19.50 -12.69 -17.42
C ARG A 374 -19.80 -11.49 -18.33
N PRO A 375 -19.88 -10.26 -17.81
CA PRO A 375 -19.94 -9.08 -18.65
C PRO A 375 -18.72 -9.06 -19.58
N GLY A 376 -18.94 -9.21 -20.90
CA GLY A 376 -17.88 -9.25 -21.89
C GLY A 376 -17.54 -10.62 -22.50
N ALA A 377 -18.17 -11.71 -22.10
CA ALA A 377 -18.04 -12.98 -22.80
C ALA A 377 -18.85 -12.94 -24.11
N ALA A 378 -18.18 -12.96 -25.25
CA ALA A 378 -18.81 -13.07 -26.56
C ALA A 378 -19.69 -14.32 -26.61
N LYS A 379 -20.95 -14.20 -27.07
CA LYS A 379 -21.92 -15.29 -27.23
C LYS A 379 -21.34 -16.43 -28.08
N GLY A 380 -20.78 -17.43 -27.39
CA GLY A 380 -20.40 -18.69 -28.03
C GLY A 380 -21.65 -19.45 -28.45
N LYS A 381 -21.68 -19.91 -29.71
CA LYS A 381 -22.74 -20.74 -30.31
C LYS A 381 -23.02 -21.96 -29.40
N PRO A 382 -24.30 -22.30 -29.14
CA PRO A 382 -24.62 -23.49 -28.36
C PRO A 382 -24.11 -24.76 -29.04
N PRO A 383 -23.63 -25.76 -28.28
CA PRO A 383 -23.17 -26.99 -28.85
C PRO A 383 -24.33 -27.76 -29.51
N ALA A 384 -24.10 -28.28 -30.73
CA ALA A 384 -25.06 -29.03 -31.49
C ALA A 384 -25.47 -30.32 -30.74
N THR A 385 -26.77 -30.50 -30.55
CA THR A 385 -27.37 -31.71 -29.99
C THR A 385 -27.02 -32.91 -30.86
N GLN A 386 -26.20 -33.84 -30.35
CA GLN A 386 -26.03 -35.16 -30.93
C GLN A 386 -27.34 -35.98 -30.77
N LYS A 387 -28.03 -36.19 -31.88
CA LYS A 387 -29.13 -37.17 -31.96
C LYS A 387 -28.54 -38.57 -31.79
N SER A 388 -28.87 -39.25 -30.70
CA SER A 388 -28.57 -40.66 -30.51
C SER A 388 -29.45 -41.50 -31.46
N ASN A 389 -28.84 -42.10 -32.46
CA ASN A 389 -29.48 -43.15 -33.28
C ASN A 389 -29.55 -44.46 -32.47
N GLN A 390 -30.68 -44.75 -31.84
CA GLN A 390 -31.02 -46.11 -31.44
C GLN A 390 -31.52 -46.90 -32.69
N LYS A 391 -30.65 -47.73 -33.21
CA LYS A 391 -31.10 -48.79 -34.10
C LYS A 391 -31.65 -49.96 -33.26
N LYS A 392 -32.94 -50.25 -33.47
CA LYS A 392 -33.55 -51.50 -33.07
C LYS A 392 -32.93 -52.65 -33.89
N LYS A 393 -32.46 -53.69 -33.23
CA LYS A 393 -32.69 -55.09 -33.52
C LYS A 393 -32.59 -55.93 -32.26
#